data_3f99a549acbbad1d174e199ab2109ef3
#
_entry.id   3f99a549acbbad1d174e199ab2109ef3
#
_cell.length_a   1.000
_cell.length_b   1.000
_cell.length_c   1.000
_cell.angle_alpha   90.00
_cell.angle_beta   90.00
_cell.angle_gamma   90.00
#
_symmetry.space_group_name_H-M   'P 1'
#
loop_
_entity.id
_entity.type
_entity.pdbx_description
1 polymer ?
#
loop_
_entity_poly.entity_id
_entity_poly.type
_entity_poly.pdbx_seq_one_letter_code
_entity_poly.pdbx_strand_id
1 'polypeptide(L)'
;MGQQQLLLMLIVIITMGVAIGLANQIFNSNSEEANKDYIASELLNLGTLAQQFFNRPLQMGGGNSSFKGWEIPNELETTINGNYEIIKADDENLVLIGSPNPGNRFNWHMECLIKRDRILIQTLY
;
A
#
# COMPACT_ATOMS: atom_id res chain seq x y z
N MET A 1 1.22 52.46 -24.22
CA MET A 1 1.87 51.19 -24.53
C MET A 1 2.34 50.43 -23.32
N GLY A 2 2.88 51.05 -22.28
CA GLY A 2 3.32 50.40 -21.07
C GLY A 2 2.24 49.67 -20.29
N GLN A 3 0.98 50.13 -20.30
CA GLN A 3 -0.11 49.52 -19.57
C GLN A 3 -0.53 48.16 -20.12
N GLN A 4 -0.52 47.99 -21.42
CA GLN A 4 -0.89 46.69 -22.03
C GLN A 4 0.16 45.63 -21.74
N GLN A 5 1.43 45.97 -21.78
CA GLN A 5 2.53 45.07 -21.46
C GLN A 5 2.50 44.65 -19.99
N LEU A 6 2.24 45.57 -19.07
CA LEU A 6 2.10 45.29 -17.64
C LEU A 6 0.90 44.41 -17.37
N LEU A 7 -0.23 44.64 -18.03
CA LEU A 7 -1.43 43.82 -17.89
C LEU A 7 -1.20 42.38 -18.36
N LEU A 8 -0.52 42.21 -19.51
CA LEU A 8 -0.18 40.93 -20.05
C LEU A 8 0.77 40.15 -19.12
N MET A 9 1.77 40.81 -18.57
CA MET A 9 2.71 40.23 -17.62
C MET A 9 1.96 39.75 -16.36
N LEU A 10 1.02 40.54 -15.85
CA LEU A 10 0.27 40.22 -14.67
C LEU A 10 -0.58 38.97 -14.89
N ILE A 11 -1.25 38.86 -16.04
CA ILE A 11 -2.06 37.69 -16.42
C ILE A 11 -1.19 36.43 -16.49
N VAL A 12 0.00 36.52 -17.08
CA VAL A 12 0.93 35.38 -17.19
C VAL A 12 1.37 34.91 -15.81
N ILE A 13 1.70 35.82 -14.90
CA ILE A 13 2.12 35.47 -13.54
C ILE A 13 1.01 34.75 -12.79
N ILE A 14 -0.24 35.23 -12.89
CA ILE A 14 -1.40 34.64 -12.24
C ILE A 14 -1.65 33.21 -12.79
N THR A 15 -1.65 33.04 -14.10
CA THR A 15 -1.89 31.73 -14.73
C THR A 15 -0.82 30.73 -14.37
N MET A 16 0.44 31.11 -14.31
CA MET A 16 1.54 30.24 -13.89
C MET A 16 1.40 29.82 -12.42
N GLY A 17 1.02 30.74 -11.54
CA GLY A 17 0.79 30.43 -10.14
C GLY A 17 -0.30 29.38 -9.91
N VAL A 18 -1.42 29.50 -10.62
CA VAL A 18 -2.52 28.52 -10.55
C VAL A 18 -2.09 27.18 -11.08
N ALA A 19 -1.37 27.13 -12.20
CA ALA A 19 -0.90 25.88 -12.78
C ALA A 19 0.03 25.11 -11.85
N ILE A 20 0.94 25.79 -11.16
CA ILE A 20 1.86 25.16 -10.20
C ILE A 20 1.09 24.59 -9.01
N GLY A 21 0.10 25.33 -8.48
CA GLY A 21 -0.72 24.85 -7.37
C GLY A 21 -1.50 23.58 -7.71
N LEU A 22 -2.10 23.52 -8.89
CA LEU A 22 -2.82 22.35 -9.35
C LEU A 22 -1.90 21.15 -9.59
N ALA A 23 -0.72 21.38 -10.15
CA ALA A 23 0.25 20.31 -10.39
C ALA A 23 0.69 19.64 -9.09
N ASN A 24 0.91 20.40 -8.02
CA ASN A 24 1.26 19.85 -6.72
C ASN A 24 0.15 18.98 -6.13
N GLN A 25 -1.11 19.37 -6.26
CA GLN A 25 -2.24 18.59 -5.78
C GLN A 25 -2.36 17.25 -6.53
N ILE A 26 -2.24 17.28 -7.84
CA ILE A 26 -2.29 16.08 -8.67
C ILE A 26 -1.14 15.14 -8.33
N PHE A 27 0.05 15.65 -8.15
CA PHE A 27 1.23 14.86 -7.80
C PHE A 27 1.05 14.15 -6.46
N ASN A 28 0.56 14.84 -5.43
CA ASN A 28 0.33 14.24 -4.11
C ASN A 28 -0.73 13.14 -4.15
N SER A 29 -1.85 13.35 -4.85
CA SER A 29 -2.89 12.34 -5.03
C SER A 29 -2.36 11.10 -5.73
N ASN A 30 -1.61 11.28 -6.81
CA ASN A 30 -1.05 10.15 -7.56
C ASN A 30 -0.01 9.39 -6.73
N SER A 31 0.77 10.08 -5.91
CA SER A 31 1.75 9.46 -5.03
C SER A 31 1.09 8.58 -3.97
N GLU A 32 -0.02 9.03 -3.38
CA GLU A 32 -0.78 8.25 -2.41
C GLU A 32 -1.40 7.01 -3.06
N GLU A 33 -2.04 7.14 -4.21
CA GLU A 33 -2.63 6.02 -4.94
C GLU A 33 -1.57 5.01 -5.36
N ALA A 34 -0.42 5.47 -5.85
CA ALA A 34 0.69 4.60 -6.21
C ALA A 34 1.19 3.82 -4.99
N ASN A 35 1.28 4.45 -3.83
CA ASN A 35 1.69 3.80 -2.58
C ASN A 35 0.67 2.74 -2.16
N LYS A 36 -0.64 3.03 -2.29
CA LYS A 36 -1.70 2.04 -2.03
C LYS A 36 -1.58 0.83 -2.95
N ASP A 37 -1.32 1.06 -4.23
CA ASP A 37 -1.15 -0.02 -5.20
C ASP A 37 0.05 -0.90 -4.88
N TYR A 38 1.17 -0.31 -4.48
CA TYR A 38 2.35 -1.06 -4.06
C TYR A 38 2.09 -1.90 -2.81
N ILE A 39 1.45 -1.32 -1.81
CA ILE A 39 1.11 -2.03 -0.58
C ILE A 39 0.13 -3.17 -0.86
N ALA A 40 -0.88 -2.93 -1.69
CA ALA A 40 -1.81 -3.98 -2.11
C ALA A 40 -1.09 -5.12 -2.82
N SER A 41 -0.16 -4.81 -3.73
CA SER A 41 0.63 -5.80 -4.44
C SER A 41 1.52 -6.62 -3.50
N GLU A 42 2.15 -5.96 -2.54
CA GLU A 42 2.98 -6.64 -1.55
C GLU A 42 2.14 -7.53 -0.62
N LEU A 43 0.95 -7.07 -0.22
CA LEU A 43 0.01 -7.89 0.56
C LEU A 43 -0.46 -9.12 -0.23
N LEU A 44 -0.73 -8.98 -1.52
CA LEU A 44 -1.08 -10.10 -2.38
C LEU A 44 0.07 -11.11 -2.46
N ASN A 45 1.29 -10.63 -2.57
CA ASN A 45 2.47 -11.49 -2.58
C ASN A 45 2.61 -12.26 -1.26
N LEU A 46 2.48 -11.56 -0.13
CA LEU A 46 2.49 -12.20 1.20
C LEU A 46 1.36 -13.21 1.35
N GLY A 47 0.17 -12.87 0.86
CA GLY A 47 -0.98 -13.77 0.88
C GLY A 47 -0.73 -15.03 0.07
N THR A 48 -0.12 -14.91 -1.09
CA THR A 48 0.24 -16.05 -1.94
C THR A 48 1.26 -16.95 -1.23
N LEU A 49 2.27 -16.36 -0.59
CA LEU A 49 3.25 -17.12 0.20
C LEU A 49 2.58 -17.86 1.37
N ALA A 50 1.63 -17.20 2.04
CA ALA A 50 0.88 -17.81 3.12
C ALA A 50 0.01 -18.98 2.63
N GLN A 51 -0.62 -18.85 1.47
CA GLN A 51 -1.39 -19.93 0.86
C GLN A 51 -0.51 -21.12 0.47
N GLN A 52 0.70 -20.87 0.00
CA GLN A 52 1.67 -21.92 -0.28
C GLN A 52 2.04 -22.67 1.01
N PHE A 53 2.28 -21.92 2.09
CA PHE A 53 2.52 -22.52 3.41
C PHE A 53 1.34 -23.38 3.87
N PHE A 54 0.12 -22.88 3.73
CA PHE A 54 -1.10 -23.59 4.08
C PHE A 54 -1.22 -24.94 3.35
N ASN A 55 -0.90 -24.94 2.06
CA ASN A 55 -1.01 -26.13 1.23
C ASN A 55 0.18 -27.08 1.32
N ARG A 56 1.26 -26.68 2.00
CA ARG A 56 2.49 -27.47 2.11
C ARG A 56 2.39 -28.46 3.26
N PRO A 57 2.79 -29.72 3.07
CA PRO A 57 2.81 -30.71 4.15
C PRO A 57 3.79 -30.34 5.27
N LEU A 58 3.54 -30.86 6.48
CA LEU A 58 4.43 -30.66 7.64
C LEU A 58 5.86 -31.11 7.36
N GLN A 59 6.03 -32.22 6.63
CA GLN A 59 7.36 -32.74 6.30
C GLN A 59 8.20 -31.76 5.47
N MET A 60 7.53 -30.85 4.76
CA MET A 60 8.16 -29.82 3.93
C MET A 60 8.20 -28.45 4.60
N GLY A 61 7.92 -28.41 5.90
CA GLY A 61 7.93 -27.14 6.63
C GLY A 61 6.68 -26.28 6.45
N GLY A 62 5.58 -26.87 6.01
CA GLY A 62 4.33 -26.18 5.79
C GLY A 62 3.37 -26.26 6.95
N GLY A 63 2.20 -25.61 6.80
CA GLY A 63 1.15 -25.57 7.81
C GLY A 63 0.20 -26.75 7.82
N ASN A 64 0.25 -27.59 6.81
CA ASN A 64 -0.64 -28.76 6.67
C ASN A 64 -2.12 -28.39 6.84
N SER A 65 -2.60 -27.52 5.96
CA SER A 65 -3.96 -26.96 5.98
C SER A 65 -4.24 -26.04 7.17
N SER A 66 -3.25 -25.31 7.60
CA SER A 66 -3.37 -24.29 8.66
C SER A 66 -2.45 -23.12 8.39
N PHE A 67 -2.88 -21.92 8.76
CA PHE A 67 -2.03 -20.72 8.72
C PHE A 67 -1.24 -20.52 10.03
N LYS A 68 -1.52 -21.29 11.05
CA LYS A 68 -0.81 -21.17 12.32
C LYS A 68 0.68 -21.44 12.13
N GLY A 69 1.50 -20.58 12.72
CA GLY A 69 2.95 -20.69 12.63
C GLY A 69 3.56 -20.04 11.41
N TRP A 70 2.75 -19.50 10.49
CA TRP A 70 3.29 -18.73 9.37
C TRP A 70 3.81 -17.39 9.86
N GLU A 71 4.98 -17.03 9.40
CA GLU A 71 5.59 -15.74 9.71
C GLU A 71 5.92 -15.00 8.42
N ILE A 72 5.86 -13.68 8.47
CA ILE A 72 6.27 -12.84 7.35
C ILE A 72 7.80 -12.96 7.24
N PRO A 73 8.34 -13.25 6.04
CA PRO A 73 9.79 -13.22 5.85
C PRO A 73 10.37 -11.87 6.28
N ASN A 74 11.48 -11.90 7.03
CA ASN A 74 12.08 -10.69 7.59
C ASN A 74 12.36 -9.62 6.53
N GLU A 75 12.69 -10.04 5.32
CA GLU A 75 12.97 -9.15 4.19
C GLU A 75 11.74 -8.40 3.71
N LEU A 76 10.55 -8.95 3.98
CA LEU A 76 9.26 -8.41 3.53
C LEU A 76 8.46 -7.72 4.62
N GLU A 77 8.90 -7.77 5.89
CA GLU A 77 8.22 -7.08 6.99
C GLU A 77 8.24 -5.57 6.81
N THR A 78 9.37 -5.03 6.37
CA THR A 78 9.54 -3.61 6.10
C THR A 78 10.17 -3.44 4.74
N THR A 79 9.46 -2.73 3.86
CA THR A 79 9.95 -2.41 2.51
C THR A 79 10.01 -0.89 2.34
N ILE A 80 10.47 -0.43 1.19
CA ILE A 80 10.45 1.00 0.88
C ILE A 80 9.03 1.54 0.76
N ASN A 81 8.04 0.68 0.59
CA ASN A 81 6.64 1.08 0.40
C ASN A 81 5.86 1.10 1.71
N GLY A 82 6.16 0.21 2.65
CA GLY A 82 5.41 0.13 3.89
C GLY A 82 5.87 -0.95 4.84
N ASN A 83 5.12 -1.14 5.90
CA ASN A 83 5.35 -2.12 6.95
C ASN A 83 4.18 -3.10 7.00
N TYR A 84 4.46 -4.36 7.30
CA TYR A 84 3.46 -5.44 7.33
C TYR A 84 3.52 -6.18 8.65
N GLU A 85 2.35 -6.49 9.20
CA GLU A 85 2.22 -7.21 10.46
C GLU A 85 1.11 -8.26 10.37
N ILE A 86 1.28 -9.35 11.12
CA ILE A 86 0.23 -10.36 11.28
C ILE A 86 -0.61 -9.96 12.50
N ILE A 87 -1.92 -9.81 12.27
CA ILE A 87 -2.85 -9.47 13.33
C ILE A 87 -3.48 -10.74 13.92
N LYS A 88 -3.77 -11.71 13.07
CA LYS A 88 -4.42 -12.97 13.47
C LYS A 88 -3.98 -14.09 12.54
N ALA A 89 -3.70 -15.23 13.11
CA ALA A 89 -3.37 -16.43 12.34
C ALA A 89 -4.10 -17.64 12.96
N ASP A 90 -5.15 -18.08 12.29
CA ASP A 90 -5.95 -19.27 12.67
C ASP A 90 -5.68 -20.40 11.70
N ASP A 91 -6.38 -21.54 11.91
CA ASP A 91 -6.29 -22.66 10.98
C ASP A 91 -6.81 -22.31 9.58
N GLU A 92 -7.85 -21.50 9.48
CA GLU A 92 -8.51 -21.20 8.20
C GLU A 92 -8.34 -19.75 7.74
N ASN A 93 -7.97 -18.85 8.64
CA ASN A 93 -7.93 -17.41 8.35
C ASN A 93 -6.59 -16.82 8.78
N LEU A 94 -6.08 -15.94 7.95
CA LEU A 94 -4.90 -15.13 8.26
C LEU A 94 -5.24 -13.67 7.97
N VAL A 95 -4.97 -12.79 8.92
CA VAL A 95 -5.19 -11.35 8.76
C VAL A 95 -3.86 -10.62 8.87
N LEU A 96 -3.54 -9.87 7.83
CA LEU A 96 -2.36 -9.02 7.76
C LEU A 96 -2.77 -7.56 7.69
N ILE A 97 -1.93 -6.68 8.22
CA ILE A 97 -2.08 -5.24 8.04
C ILE A 97 -0.84 -4.71 7.35
N GLY A 98 -1.07 -3.92 6.29
CA GLY A 98 -0.04 -3.16 5.61
C GLY A 98 -0.25 -1.67 5.86
N SER A 99 0.79 -0.98 6.28
CA SER A 99 0.76 0.44 6.59
C SER A 99 1.84 1.17 5.82
N PRO A 100 1.60 2.42 5.36
CA PRO A 100 2.66 3.20 4.73
C PRO A 100 3.77 3.51 5.74
N ASN A 101 4.96 3.80 5.23
CA ASN A 101 6.10 4.13 6.08
C ASN A 101 5.81 5.36 6.96
N PRO A 102 6.34 5.42 8.20
CA PRO A 102 6.06 6.52 9.11
C PRO A 102 6.46 7.91 8.60
N GLY A 103 7.39 7.98 7.63
CA GLY A 103 7.76 9.24 7.00
C GLY A 103 6.72 9.82 6.06
N ASN A 104 5.73 9.04 5.66
CA ASN A 104 4.64 9.47 4.81
C ASN A 104 3.51 10.07 5.67
N ARG A 105 2.80 11.04 5.10
CA ARG A 105 1.69 11.73 5.79
C ARG A 105 0.36 11.01 5.60
N PHE A 106 0.37 9.73 5.26
CA PHE A 106 -0.84 8.97 4.97
C PHE A 106 -1.42 8.39 6.26
N ASN A 107 -2.73 8.50 6.41
CA ASN A 107 -3.46 8.08 7.62
C ASN A 107 -4.27 6.79 7.42
N TRP A 108 -3.98 6.05 6.36
CA TRP A 108 -4.69 4.82 6.04
C TRP A 108 -3.80 3.60 6.27
N HIS A 109 -4.45 2.47 6.40
CA HIS A 109 -3.78 1.16 6.38
C HIS A 109 -4.66 0.18 5.61
N MET A 110 -4.07 -0.91 5.16
CA MET A 110 -4.78 -1.95 4.44
C MET A 110 -4.83 -3.22 5.26
N GLU A 111 -6.02 -3.79 5.36
CA GLU A 111 -6.24 -5.09 5.97
C GLU A 111 -6.37 -6.14 4.88
N CYS A 112 -5.65 -7.23 5.03
CA CYS A 112 -5.67 -8.35 4.08
C CYS A 112 -6.17 -9.59 4.80
N LEU A 113 -7.32 -10.11 4.39
CA LEU A 113 -7.84 -11.37 4.88
C LEU A 113 -7.49 -12.46 3.88
N ILE A 114 -6.75 -13.46 4.34
CA ILE A 114 -6.27 -14.56 3.51
C ILE A 114 -6.97 -15.84 3.94
N LYS A 115 -7.62 -16.48 2.98
CA LYS A 115 -8.25 -17.77 3.14
C LYS A 115 -7.60 -18.77 2.20
N ARG A 116 -7.92 -20.03 2.37
CA ARG A 116 -7.38 -21.12 1.54
C ARG A 116 -7.47 -20.84 0.04
N ASP A 117 -8.57 -20.25 -0.41
CA ASP A 117 -8.89 -20.08 -1.84
C ASP A 117 -9.05 -18.62 -2.28
N ARG A 118 -8.89 -17.67 -1.37
CA ARG A 118 -9.10 -16.26 -1.71
C ARG A 118 -8.29 -15.32 -0.85
N ILE A 119 -8.04 -14.14 -1.38
CA ILE A 119 -7.38 -13.04 -0.68
C ILE A 119 -8.27 -11.80 -0.85
N LEU A 120 -8.66 -11.18 0.27
CA LEU A 120 -9.49 -9.98 0.27
C LEU A 120 -8.69 -8.83 0.88
N ILE A 121 -8.65 -7.71 0.19
CA ILE A 121 -7.92 -6.51 0.65
C ILE A 121 -8.90 -5.37 0.80
N GLN A 122 -8.78 -4.64 1.92
CA GLN A 122 -9.65 -3.53 2.27
C GLN A 122 -8.80 -2.39 2.81
N THR A 123 -9.06 -1.16 2.35
CA THR A 123 -8.40 0.03 2.88
C THR A 123 -9.21 0.59 4.03
N LEU A 124 -8.54 0.88 5.15
CA LEU A 124 -9.15 1.44 6.35
C LEU A 124 -8.55 2.82 6.64
N TYR A 125 -9.37 3.76 7.10
CA TYR A 125 -8.95 5.13 7.42
C TYR A 125 -9.01 5.42 8.92
#